data_2ef05ddba5b1a2cd8dc6302a770f2081
#
_entry.id   2ef05ddba5b1a2cd8dc6302a770f2081
#
_cell.length_a   1.000
_cell.length_b   1.000
_cell.length_c   1.000
_cell.angle_alpha   90.00
_cell.angle_beta   90.00
_cell.angle_gamma   90.00
#
_symmetry.space_group_name_H-M   'P 1'
#
loop_
_entity.id
_entity.type
_entity.pdbx_description
1 polymer ?
#
loop_
_entity_poly.entity_id
_entity_poly.type
_entity_poly.pdbx_seq_one_letter_code
_entity_poly.pdbx_strand_id
1 'polypeptide(L)'
;MTENLSTTGTRARLVTATIELLRTRGYSGTSVKQISTAANAPMGSLYHHFPGGKPELAAAALRDAGIAYGRLIPLLLDPYADLHEAIPAAFTTAAEQIEQTGWINMCPVGTVAGEIADAEPELRAVAAEIITAWIEDGTAYFAGRGLSADTARELILGVLTALEGAFVLSRTLRSTAPLHAAGRAMRARLAELDPGSA
;
A
#
# COMPACT_ATOMS: atom_id res chain seq x y z
N MET A 1 -11.32 -31.15 18.94
CA MET A 1 -12.09 -30.44 17.88
C MET A 1 -11.14 -29.50 17.23
N THR A 2 -10.46 -29.96 16.20
CA THR A 2 -9.55 -29.20 15.37
C THR A 2 -10.36 -28.66 14.19
N GLU A 3 -10.89 -27.44 14.29
CA GLU A 3 -11.58 -26.76 13.20
C GLU A 3 -10.56 -26.19 12.20
N ASN A 4 -10.47 -26.83 11.12
CA ASN A 4 -10.54 -26.49 9.71
C ASN A 4 -9.95 -25.11 9.28
N LEU A 5 -8.60 -25.00 9.24
CA LEU A 5 -7.85 -23.96 8.56
C LEU A 5 -7.65 -24.27 7.04
N SER A 6 -8.57 -24.98 6.42
CA SER A 6 -8.42 -25.55 5.07
C SER A 6 -9.50 -25.10 4.08
N THR A 7 -9.75 -23.79 3.90
CA THR A 7 -10.64 -23.37 2.80
C THR A 7 -10.17 -22.16 1.99
N THR A 8 -8.95 -21.70 2.18
CA THR A 8 -8.39 -20.74 1.22
C THR A 8 -7.81 -21.53 0.04
N GLY A 9 -8.42 -21.44 -1.14
CA GLY A 9 -7.97 -22.16 -2.33
C GLY A 9 -6.48 -21.89 -2.66
N THR A 10 -5.84 -22.83 -3.35
CA THR A 10 -4.39 -22.73 -3.68
C THR A 10 -4.03 -21.41 -4.37
N ARG A 11 -4.91 -20.93 -5.27
CA ARG A 11 -4.74 -19.63 -5.93
C ARG A 11 -4.62 -18.49 -4.91
N ALA A 12 -5.51 -18.42 -3.94
CA ALA A 12 -5.50 -17.37 -2.92
C ALA A 12 -4.26 -17.45 -2.02
N ARG A 13 -3.82 -18.65 -1.62
CA ARG A 13 -2.57 -18.81 -0.86
C ARG A 13 -1.35 -18.32 -1.63
N LEU A 14 -1.28 -18.61 -2.95
CA LEU A 14 -0.21 -18.10 -3.81
C LEU A 14 -0.21 -16.58 -3.87
N VAL A 15 -1.37 -15.96 -4.06
CA VAL A 15 -1.51 -14.49 -4.07
C VAL A 15 -1.09 -13.88 -2.74
N THR A 16 -1.61 -14.38 -1.62
CA THR A 16 -1.26 -13.87 -0.27
C THR A 16 0.24 -13.99 0.01
N ALA A 17 0.84 -15.15 -0.28
CA ALA A 17 2.29 -15.34 -0.10
C ALA A 17 3.10 -14.39 -0.99
N THR A 18 2.61 -14.10 -2.20
CA THR A 18 3.27 -13.17 -3.11
C THR A 18 3.19 -11.74 -2.58
N ILE A 19 2.04 -11.28 -2.09
CA ILE A 19 1.91 -9.95 -1.46
C ILE A 19 2.96 -9.76 -0.36
N GLU A 20 3.10 -10.73 0.54
CA GLU A 20 4.06 -10.66 1.64
C GLU A 20 5.52 -10.63 1.16
N LEU A 21 5.85 -11.40 0.13
CA LEU A 21 7.19 -11.40 -0.45
C LEU A 21 7.50 -10.11 -1.20
N LEU A 22 6.54 -9.58 -1.97
CA LEU A 22 6.70 -8.30 -2.66
C LEU A 22 6.88 -7.15 -1.66
N ARG A 23 6.12 -7.15 -0.58
CA ARG A 23 6.21 -6.14 0.48
C ARG A 23 7.56 -6.12 1.19
N THR A 24 8.15 -7.30 1.41
CA THR A 24 9.37 -7.45 2.21
C THR A 24 10.64 -7.52 1.39
N ARG A 25 10.57 -8.00 0.15
CA ARG A 25 11.74 -8.32 -0.70
C ARG A 25 11.73 -7.65 -2.07
N GLY A 26 10.62 -7.00 -2.43
CA GLY A 26 10.43 -6.46 -3.77
C GLY A 26 10.20 -7.54 -4.83
N TYR A 27 10.09 -7.12 -6.09
CA TYR A 27 9.84 -8.01 -7.21
C TYR A 27 11.09 -8.83 -7.56
N SER A 28 12.26 -8.21 -7.76
CA SER A 28 13.50 -8.92 -8.12
C SER A 28 13.98 -9.86 -7.02
N GLY A 29 13.77 -9.48 -5.75
CA GLY A 29 14.10 -10.31 -4.58
C GLY A 29 13.17 -11.50 -4.35
N THR A 30 12.09 -11.64 -5.14
CA THR A 30 11.08 -12.69 -5.00
C THR A 30 11.16 -13.70 -6.14
N SER A 31 11.39 -14.96 -5.84
CA SER A 31 11.42 -16.07 -6.80
C SER A 31 10.17 -16.95 -6.73
N VAL A 32 9.82 -17.61 -7.86
CA VAL A 32 8.72 -18.59 -7.93
C VAL A 32 8.86 -19.69 -6.87
N LYS A 33 10.10 -20.15 -6.60
CA LYS A 33 10.38 -21.15 -5.57
C LYS A 33 10.03 -20.65 -4.17
N GLN A 34 10.36 -19.40 -3.86
CA GLN A 34 10.03 -18.80 -2.56
C GLN A 34 8.52 -18.65 -2.41
N ILE A 35 7.81 -18.22 -3.46
CA ILE A 35 6.34 -18.11 -3.45
C ILE A 35 5.71 -19.48 -3.23
N SER A 36 6.13 -20.49 -3.98
CA SER A 36 5.64 -21.88 -3.85
C SER A 36 5.83 -22.43 -2.44
N THR A 37 7.00 -22.18 -1.84
CA THR A 37 7.30 -22.58 -0.47
C THR A 37 6.45 -21.85 0.55
N ALA A 38 6.34 -20.51 0.44
CA ALA A 38 5.57 -19.69 1.38
C ALA A 38 4.05 -19.98 1.29
N ALA A 39 3.54 -20.28 0.10
CA ALA A 39 2.14 -20.64 -0.14
C ALA A 39 1.81 -22.10 0.26
N ASN A 40 2.81 -22.90 0.63
CA ASN A 40 2.67 -24.36 0.76
C ASN A 40 1.94 -24.97 -0.45
N ALA A 41 2.41 -24.64 -1.65
CA ALA A 41 1.82 -25.08 -2.91
C ALA A 41 2.90 -25.57 -3.89
N PRO A 42 2.71 -26.72 -4.55
CA PRO A 42 3.65 -27.21 -5.57
C PRO A 42 3.82 -26.20 -6.71
N MET A 43 5.02 -26.13 -7.29
CA MET A 43 5.29 -25.25 -8.45
C MET A 43 4.36 -25.51 -9.64
N GLY A 44 3.97 -26.77 -9.88
CA GLY A 44 2.98 -27.10 -10.89
C GLY A 44 1.61 -26.44 -10.67
N SER A 45 1.20 -26.30 -9.40
CA SER A 45 -0.04 -25.57 -9.07
C SER A 45 0.08 -24.07 -9.34
N LEU A 46 1.25 -23.47 -9.18
CA LEU A 46 1.48 -22.08 -9.53
C LEU A 46 1.27 -21.86 -11.03
N TYR A 47 1.92 -22.63 -11.88
CA TYR A 47 1.78 -22.52 -13.34
C TYR A 47 0.40 -22.95 -13.86
N HIS A 48 -0.31 -23.81 -13.10
CA HIS A 48 -1.70 -24.13 -13.40
C HIS A 48 -2.63 -22.91 -13.21
N HIS A 49 -2.45 -22.16 -12.12
CA HIS A 49 -3.28 -20.99 -11.79
C HIS A 49 -2.80 -19.69 -12.46
N PHE A 50 -1.53 -19.60 -12.78
CA PHE A 50 -0.86 -18.46 -13.38
C PHE A 50 0.09 -18.93 -14.48
N PRO A 51 -0.43 -19.24 -15.68
CA PRO A 51 0.37 -19.73 -16.81
C PRO A 51 1.50 -18.78 -17.22
N GLY A 52 1.30 -17.46 -17.10
CA GLY A 52 2.32 -16.43 -17.29
C GLY A 52 3.38 -16.35 -16.18
N GLY A 53 3.28 -17.21 -15.16
CA GLY A 53 4.27 -17.33 -14.11
C GLY A 53 4.31 -16.15 -13.15
N LYS A 54 5.53 -15.74 -12.77
CA LYS A 54 5.77 -14.71 -11.77
C LYS A 54 5.17 -13.33 -12.13
N PRO A 55 5.26 -12.82 -13.37
CA PRO A 55 4.65 -11.54 -13.71
C PRO A 55 3.13 -11.52 -13.53
N GLU A 56 2.44 -12.55 -14.01
CA GLU A 56 0.98 -12.68 -13.88
C GLU A 56 0.55 -12.77 -12.41
N LEU A 57 1.25 -13.59 -11.63
CA LEU A 57 0.98 -13.75 -10.21
C LEU A 57 1.28 -12.45 -9.43
N ALA A 58 2.37 -11.74 -9.77
CA ALA A 58 2.68 -10.45 -9.15
C ALA A 58 1.62 -9.40 -9.49
N ALA A 59 1.14 -9.35 -10.74
CA ALA A 59 0.04 -8.47 -11.13
C ALA A 59 -1.25 -8.74 -10.33
N ALA A 60 -1.62 -10.02 -10.15
CA ALA A 60 -2.75 -10.39 -9.31
C ALA A 60 -2.54 -9.99 -7.84
N ALA A 61 -1.35 -10.22 -7.31
CA ALA A 61 -0.99 -9.85 -5.93
C ALA A 61 -1.03 -8.33 -5.72
N LEU A 62 -0.53 -7.54 -6.67
CA LEU A 62 -0.59 -6.08 -6.60
C LEU A 62 -2.03 -5.56 -6.63
N ARG A 63 -2.92 -6.13 -7.48
CA ARG A 63 -4.34 -5.73 -7.52
C ARG A 63 -5.04 -6.02 -6.20
N ASP A 64 -4.84 -7.22 -5.63
CA ASP A 64 -5.45 -7.57 -4.34
C ASP A 64 -4.90 -6.67 -3.21
N ALA A 65 -3.59 -6.40 -3.20
CA ALA A 65 -2.98 -5.46 -2.26
C ALA A 65 -3.52 -4.03 -2.48
N GLY A 66 -3.64 -3.59 -3.73
CA GLY A 66 -4.16 -2.28 -4.09
C GLY A 66 -5.56 -2.02 -3.52
N ILE A 67 -6.45 -2.99 -3.64
CA ILE A 67 -7.79 -2.93 -3.06
C ILE A 67 -7.72 -2.84 -1.52
N ALA A 68 -6.88 -3.65 -0.88
CA ALA A 68 -6.75 -3.65 0.57
C ALA A 68 -6.19 -2.32 1.10
N TYR A 69 -5.17 -1.76 0.43
CA TYR A 69 -4.55 -0.49 0.82
C TYR A 69 -5.45 0.71 0.54
N GLY A 70 -6.23 0.71 -0.56
CA GLY A 70 -7.22 1.76 -0.83
C GLY A 70 -8.26 1.90 0.28
N ARG A 71 -8.62 0.80 0.93
CA ARG A 71 -9.54 0.80 2.07
C ARG A 71 -8.95 1.38 3.37
N LEU A 72 -7.64 1.59 3.44
CA LEU A 72 -7.02 2.19 4.63
C LEU A 72 -7.38 3.65 4.80
N ILE A 73 -7.66 4.38 3.72
CA ILE A 73 -8.06 5.80 3.80
C ILE A 73 -9.29 5.97 4.70
N PRO A 74 -10.47 5.44 4.37
CA PRO A 74 -11.62 5.57 5.25
C PRO A 74 -11.39 4.89 6.61
N LEU A 75 -10.76 3.72 6.65
CA LEU A 75 -10.51 3.00 7.89
C LEU A 75 -9.73 3.83 8.93
N LEU A 76 -8.73 4.58 8.49
CA LEU A 76 -7.86 5.37 9.38
C LEU A 76 -8.41 6.77 9.65
N LEU A 77 -9.20 7.34 8.72
CA LEU A 77 -9.65 8.73 8.83
C LEU A 77 -11.08 8.88 9.35
N ASP A 78 -11.97 7.92 9.13
CA ASP A 78 -13.39 8.01 9.58
C ASP A 78 -13.57 8.11 11.10
N PRO A 79 -12.68 7.57 11.97
CA PRO A 79 -12.78 7.79 13.41
C PRO A 79 -12.70 9.26 13.85
N TYR A 80 -12.22 10.15 12.98
CA TYR A 80 -12.00 11.57 13.28
C TYR A 80 -12.97 12.44 12.50
N ALA A 81 -13.63 13.38 13.19
CA ALA A 81 -14.49 14.37 12.55
C ALA A 81 -13.68 15.41 11.75
N ASP A 82 -12.49 15.75 12.24
CA ASP A 82 -11.61 16.77 11.67
C ASP A 82 -10.44 16.12 10.94
N LEU A 83 -10.21 16.50 9.67
CA LEU A 83 -9.07 16.06 8.87
C LEU A 83 -7.73 16.54 9.42
N HIS A 84 -7.69 17.67 10.14
CA HIS A 84 -6.48 18.18 10.80
C HIS A 84 -6.00 17.28 11.95
N GLU A 85 -6.90 16.46 12.52
CA GLU A 85 -6.56 15.42 13.49
C GLU A 85 -6.36 14.06 12.81
N ALA A 86 -7.21 13.72 11.85
CA ALA A 86 -7.21 12.43 11.16
C ALA A 86 -5.89 12.14 10.43
N ILE A 87 -5.41 13.10 9.64
CA ILE A 87 -4.22 12.90 8.81
C ILE A 87 -2.96 12.64 9.66
N PRO A 88 -2.60 13.47 10.66
CA PRO A 88 -1.46 13.15 11.53
C PRO A 88 -1.62 11.84 12.29
N ALA A 89 -2.83 11.48 12.71
CA ALA A 89 -3.10 10.22 13.39
C ALA A 89 -2.84 9.01 12.47
N ALA A 90 -3.22 9.07 11.20
CA ALA A 90 -2.92 8.03 10.22
C ALA A 90 -1.40 7.83 10.04
N PHE A 91 -0.61 8.91 9.96
CA PHE A 91 0.85 8.83 9.92
C PHE A 91 1.45 8.27 11.22
N THR A 92 0.86 8.57 12.37
CA THR A 92 1.26 8.02 13.67
C THR A 92 1.00 6.50 13.69
N THR A 93 -0.17 6.06 13.25
CA THR A 93 -0.48 4.62 13.11
C THR A 93 0.51 3.92 12.17
N ALA A 94 0.86 4.54 11.05
CA ALA A 94 1.86 4.01 10.13
C ALA A 94 3.26 3.89 10.79
N ALA A 95 3.63 4.88 11.62
CA ALA A 95 4.89 4.89 12.37
C ALA A 95 4.95 3.75 13.40
N GLU A 96 3.87 3.54 14.15
CA GLU A 96 3.77 2.44 15.10
C GLU A 96 3.82 1.07 14.40
N GLN A 97 3.13 0.92 13.28
CA GLN A 97 3.10 -0.34 12.54
C GLN A 97 4.45 -0.71 11.93
N ILE A 98 5.22 0.25 11.36
CA ILE A 98 6.53 -0.07 10.80
C ILE A 98 7.52 -0.47 11.89
N GLU A 99 7.46 0.16 13.07
CA GLU A 99 8.29 -0.20 14.22
C GLU A 99 7.94 -1.60 14.75
N GLN A 100 6.64 -1.88 15.00
CA GLN A 100 6.14 -3.17 15.49
C GLN A 100 6.48 -4.32 14.56
N THR A 101 6.55 -4.08 13.26
CA THR A 101 6.92 -5.09 12.25
C THR A 101 8.44 -5.20 12.02
N GLY A 102 9.27 -4.55 12.85
CA GLY A 102 10.73 -4.58 12.70
C GLY A 102 11.22 -3.89 11.43
N TRP A 103 10.57 -2.83 11.01
CA TRP A 103 10.94 -2.00 9.86
C TRP A 103 10.78 -2.68 8.48
N ILE A 104 9.98 -3.73 8.40
CA ILE A 104 9.77 -4.47 7.14
C ILE A 104 8.44 -4.17 6.45
N ASN A 105 7.53 -3.45 7.12
CA ASN A 105 6.21 -3.16 6.57
C ASN A 105 6.28 -2.01 5.56
N MET A 106 6.25 -2.36 4.28
CA MET A 106 6.23 -1.41 3.17
C MET A 106 4.95 -1.60 2.35
N CYS A 107 4.54 -0.57 1.62
CA CYS A 107 3.51 -0.72 0.61
C CYS A 107 4.03 -1.63 -0.53
N PRO A 108 3.40 -2.77 -0.82
CA PRO A 108 3.87 -3.65 -1.88
C PRO A 108 3.79 -3.00 -3.27
N VAL A 109 2.80 -2.12 -3.49
CA VAL A 109 2.64 -1.40 -4.77
C VAL A 109 3.76 -0.38 -4.95
N GLY A 110 4.01 0.47 -3.94
CA GLY A 110 5.10 1.46 -3.97
C GLY A 110 6.47 0.81 -4.07
N THR A 111 6.71 -0.29 -3.31
CA THR A 111 7.98 -1.04 -3.37
C THR A 111 8.24 -1.58 -4.77
N VAL A 112 7.26 -2.25 -5.38
CA VAL A 112 7.41 -2.83 -6.72
C VAL A 112 7.49 -1.73 -7.77
N ALA A 113 6.64 -0.69 -7.71
CA ALA A 113 6.65 0.41 -8.67
C ALA A 113 8.02 1.12 -8.73
N GLY A 114 8.65 1.35 -7.57
CA GLY A 114 9.98 1.96 -7.50
C GLY A 114 11.12 1.07 -8.03
N GLU A 115 10.90 -0.24 -8.12
CA GLU A 115 11.91 -1.21 -8.55
C GLU A 115 11.85 -1.55 -10.05
N ILE A 116 10.62 -1.73 -10.59
CA ILE A 116 10.43 -2.29 -11.92
C ILE A 116 10.67 -1.29 -13.07
N ALA A 117 10.37 -0.01 -12.86
CA ALA A 117 10.50 1.06 -13.86
C ALA A 117 10.18 0.58 -15.30
N ASP A 118 11.18 0.54 -16.19
CA ASP A 118 11.01 0.11 -17.58
C ASP A 118 11.29 -1.39 -17.81
N ALA A 119 11.78 -2.11 -16.80
CA ALA A 119 12.14 -3.53 -16.93
C ALA A 119 10.90 -4.45 -17.10
N GLU A 120 9.76 -4.06 -16.54
CA GLU A 120 8.52 -4.83 -16.56
C GLU A 120 7.33 -3.92 -16.93
N PRO A 121 7.15 -3.56 -18.22
CA PRO A 121 6.16 -2.56 -18.65
C PRO A 121 4.71 -2.93 -18.27
N GLU A 122 4.35 -4.21 -18.34
CA GLU A 122 3.01 -4.69 -18.00
C GLU A 122 2.74 -4.54 -16.49
N LEU A 123 3.72 -4.88 -15.66
CA LEU A 123 3.58 -4.74 -14.21
C LEU A 123 3.58 -3.26 -13.78
N ARG A 124 4.36 -2.42 -14.47
CA ARG A 124 4.30 -0.96 -14.30
C ARG A 124 2.91 -0.41 -14.62
N ALA A 125 2.27 -0.90 -15.70
CA ALA A 125 0.91 -0.49 -16.06
C ALA A 125 -0.10 -0.86 -14.95
N VAL A 126 0.03 -2.06 -14.36
CA VAL A 126 -0.79 -2.48 -13.21
C VAL A 126 -0.58 -1.58 -11.98
N ALA A 127 0.67 -1.24 -11.65
CA ALA A 127 0.96 -0.33 -10.55
C ALA A 127 0.37 1.08 -10.80
N ALA A 128 0.47 1.58 -12.04
CA ALA A 128 -0.11 2.86 -12.43
C ALA A 128 -1.65 2.86 -12.35
N GLU A 129 -2.32 1.78 -12.78
CA GLU A 129 -3.76 1.57 -12.62
C GLU A 129 -4.18 1.68 -11.15
N ILE A 130 -3.48 0.99 -10.25
CA ILE A 130 -3.76 0.99 -8.82
C ILE A 130 -3.55 2.37 -8.20
N ILE A 131 -2.43 3.02 -8.49
CA ILE A 131 -2.12 4.36 -7.95
C ILE A 131 -3.14 5.38 -8.46
N THR A 132 -3.56 5.29 -9.73
CA THR A 132 -4.61 6.14 -10.28
C THR A 132 -5.93 5.95 -9.54
N ALA A 133 -6.34 4.70 -9.29
CA ALA A 133 -7.54 4.40 -8.51
C ALA A 133 -7.45 4.97 -7.08
N TRP A 134 -6.31 4.85 -6.40
CA TRP A 134 -6.12 5.46 -5.08
C TRP A 134 -6.26 6.99 -5.09
N ILE A 135 -5.75 7.64 -6.16
CA ILE A 135 -5.89 9.10 -6.31
C ILE A 135 -7.36 9.47 -6.55
N GLU A 136 -8.07 8.74 -7.39
CA GLU A 136 -9.50 8.98 -7.69
C GLU A 136 -10.37 8.75 -6.45
N ASP A 137 -10.22 7.61 -5.78
CA ASP A 137 -10.96 7.25 -4.57
C ASP A 137 -10.65 8.23 -3.42
N GLY A 138 -9.39 8.59 -3.22
CA GLY A 138 -8.98 9.55 -2.21
C GLY A 138 -9.49 10.97 -2.50
N THR A 139 -9.52 11.38 -3.79
CA THR A 139 -10.12 12.65 -4.20
C THR A 139 -11.61 12.67 -3.86
N ALA A 140 -12.34 11.61 -4.21
CA ALA A 140 -13.76 11.49 -3.89
C ALA A 140 -14.02 11.49 -2.37
N TYR A 141 -13.17 10.78 -1.60
CA TYR A 141 -13.24 10.73 -0.16
C TYR A 141 -13.08 12.12 0.48
N PHE A 142 -12.03 12.86 0.13
CA PHE A 142 -11.79 14.20 0.69
C PHE A 142 -12.82 15.23 0.21
N ALA A 143 -13.29 15.13 -1.03
CA ALA A 143 -14.40 15.95 -1.52
C ALA A 143 -15.70 15.69 -0.73
N GLY A 144 -16.00 14.43 -0.39
CA GLY A 144 -17.09 14.04 0.49
C GLY A 144 -16.94 14.57 1.93
N ARG A 145 -15.71 14.93 2.34
CA ARG A 145 -15.40 15.57 3.63
C ARG A 145 -15.42 17.12 3.55
N GLY A 146 -15.90 17.71 2.45
CA GLY A 146 -16.13 19.15 2.29
C GLY A 146 -15.07 19.92 1.52
N LEU A 147 -13.98 19.30 1.06
CA LEU A 147 -12.98 19.97 0.26
C LEU A 147 -13.43 20.15 -1.20
N SER A 148 -12.93 21.18 -1.89
CA SER A 148 -13.10 21.28 -3.34
C SER A 148 -12.41 20.12 -4.06
N ALA A 149 -12.87 19.74 -5.25
CA ALA A 149 -12.28 18.65 -6.02
C ALA A 149 -10.77 18.85 -6.28
N ASP A 150 -10.36 20.07 -6.58
CA ASP A 150 -8.95 20.40 -6.83
C ASP A 150 -8.12 20.27 -5.55
N THR A 151 -8.62 20.83 -4.44
CA THR A 151 -7.99 20.73 -3.12
C THR A 151 -7.89 19.26 -2.67
N ALA A 152 -8.96 18.48 -2.83
CA ALA A 152 -9.00 17.07 -2.49
C ALA A 152 -7.97 16.27 -3.28
N ARG A 153 -7.84 16.54 -4.59
CA ARG A 153 -6.87 15.88 -5.45
C ARG A 153 -5.43 16.24 -5.07
N GLU A 154 -5.17 17.50 -4.77
CA GLU A 154 -3.84 17.93 -4.33
C GLU A 154 -3.48 17.31 -2.98
N LEU A 155 -4.44 17.23 -2.06
CA LEU A 155 -4.24 16.63 -0.75
C LEU A 155 -3.90 15.14 -0.85
N ILE A 156 -4.66 14.34 -1.62
CA ILE A 156 -4.37 12.90 -1.74
C ILE A 156 -3.01 12.66 -2.40
N LEU A 157 -2.64 13.42 -3.44
CA LEU A 157 -1.32 13.31 -4.04
C LEU A 157 -0.22 13.62 -3.03
N GLY A 158 -0.40 14.67 -2.21
CA GLY A 158 0.52 15.02 -1.13
C GLY A 158 0.63 13.91 -0.09
N VAL A 159 -0.50 13.36 0.37
CA VAL A 159 -0.53 12.26 1.35
C VAL A 159 0.19 11.01 0.84
N LEU A 160 -0.10 10.55 -0.39
CA LEU A 160 0.55 9.39 -0.98
C LEU A 160 2.06 9.61 -1.13
N THR A 161 2.46 10.76 -1.66
CA THR A 161 3.89 11.10 -1.84
C THR A 161 4.63 11.16 -0.51
N ALA A 162 4.04 11.83 0.49
CA ALA A 162 4.64 11.96 1.82
C ALA A 162 4.73 10.61 2.53
N LEU A 163 3.71 9.77 2.42
CA LEU A 163 3.65 8.46 3.06
C LEU A 163 4.70 7.51 2.47
N GLU A 164 4.76 7.36 1.15
CA GLU A 164 5.74 6.48 0.48
C GLU A 164 7.18 6.92 0.76
N GLY A 165 7.47 8.22 0.67
CA GLY A 165 8.79 8.76 1.00
C GLY A 165 9.16 8.56 2.47
N ALA A 166 8.22 8.81 3.39
CA ALA A 166 8.44 8.64 4.82
C ALA A 166 8.66 7.16 5.20
N PHE A 167 7.96 6.21 4.56
CA PHE A 167 8.21 4.78 4.76
C PHE A 167 9.62 4.38 4.35
N VAL A 168 10.09 4.81 3.18
CA VAL A 168 11.46 4.54 2.71
C VAL A 168 12.50 5.08 3.71
N LEU A 169 12.34 6.32 4.16
CA LEU A 169 13.25 6.94 5.14
C LEU A 169 13.17 6.23 6.49
N SER A 170 11.97 5.93 6.99
CA SER A 170 11.79 5.28 8.30
C SER A 170 12.41 3.89 8.33
N ARG A 171 12.21 3.11 7.27
CA ARG A 171 12.84 1.79 7.12
C ARG A 171 14.37 1.87 7.10
N THR A 172 14.91 2.81 6.32
CA THR A 172 16.36 2.97 6.14
C THR A 172 17.04 3.43 7.42
N LEU A 173 16.43 4.41 8.11
CA LEU A 173 16.98 5.00 9.33
C LEU A 173 16.61 4.21 10.61
N ARG A 174 15.71 3.25 10.51
CA ARG A 174 15.10 2.56 11.66
C ARG A 174 14.59 3.55 12.71
N SER A 175 13.79 4.52 12.24
CA SER A 175 13.25 5.61 13.03
C SER A 175 11.85 5.97 12.57
N THR A 176 10.95 6.24 13.51
CA THR A 176 9.59 6.73 13.22
C THR A 176 9.55 8.23 12.90
N ALA A 177 10.65 8.95 13.13
CA ALA A 177 10.73 10.41 12.95
C ALA A 177 10.31 10.90 11.55
N PRO A 178 10.66 10.23 10.42
CA PRO A 178 10.19 10.66 9.09
C PRO A 178 8.68 10.61 8.94
N LEU A 179 8.00 9.55 9.42
CA LEU A 179 6.54 9.43 9.36
C LEU A 179 5.85 10.49 10.21
N HIS A 180 6.32 10.76 11.43
CA HIS A 180 5.78 11.86 12.24
C HIS A 180 6.03 13.23 11.61
N ALA A 181 7.19 13.46 10.99
CA ALA A 181 7.47 14.71 10.28
C ALA A 181 6.55 14.90 9.07
N ALA A 182 6.32 13.83 8.29
CA ALA A 182 5.40 13.84 7.16
C ALA A 182 3.96 14.15 7.61
N GLY A 183 3.47 13.54 8.69
CA GLY A 183 2.15 13.82 9.24
C GLY A 183 1.97 15.29 9.65
N ARG A 184 2.97 15.90 10.31
CA ARG A 184 2.95 17.33 10.63
C ARG A 184 2.96 18.23 9.39
N ALA A 185 3.76 17.87 8.38
CA ALA A 185 3.82 18.60 7.11
C ALA A 185 2.48 18.55 6.36
N MET A 186 1.83 17.39 6.34
CA MET A 186 0.51 17.24 5.70
C MET A 186 -0.59 17.99 6.44
N ARG A 187 -0.54 18.06 7.77
CA ARG A 187 -1.46 18.91 8.55
C ARG A 187 -1.27 20.41 8.19
N ALA A 188 -0.04 20.88 8.10
CA ALA A 188 0.24 22.25 7.69
C ALA A 188 -0.24 22.54 6.26
N ARG A 189 -0.02 21.58 5.35
CA ARG A 189 -0.49 21.69 3.96
C ARG A 189 -2.02 21.75 3.88
N LEU A 190 -2.73 20.96 4.66
CA LEU A 190 -4.20 21.04 4.71
C LEU A 190 -4.67 22.43 5.13
N ALA A 191 -4.06 23.04 6.14
CA ALA A 191 -4.42 24.39 6.59
C ALA A 191 -4.17 25.47 5.52
N GLU A 192 -3.17 25.28 4.64
CA GLU A 192 -2.95 26.16 3.49
C GLU A 192 -4.00 25.97 2.37
N LEU A 193 -4.43 24.71 2.15
CA LEU A 193 -5.38 24.35 1.10
C LEU A 193 -6.83 24.69 1.48
N ASP A 194 -7.15 24.68 2.78
CA ASP A 194 -8.49 24.96 3.31
C ASP A 194 -8.43 25.92 4.51
N PRO A 195 -8.14 27.21 4.28
CA PRO A 195 -7.96 28.19 5.35
C PRO A 195 -9.22 28.54 6.14
N GLY A 196 -10.38 28.06 5.71
CA GLY A 196 -11.68 28.34 6.35
C GLY A 196 -12.09 27.33 7.41
N SER A 197 -11.38 26.22 7.57
CA SER A 197 -11.69 25.13 8.51
C SER A 197 -10.72 25.05 9.72
N ALA A 198 -9.87 26.05 9.92
CA ALA A 198 -8.89 26.11 11.01
C ALA A 198 -9.39 26.89 12.23
#